data_67ef38f217d743132b9c47b69445616a
#
_entry.id   67ef38f217d743132b9c47b69445616a
#
_cell.length_a   1.000
_cell.length_b   1.000
_cell.length_c   1.000
_cell.angle_alpha   90.00
_cell.angle_beta   90.00
_cell.angle_gamma   90.00
#
_symmetry.space_group_name_H-M   'P 1'
#
loop_
_entity.id
_entity.type
_entity.pdbx_description
1 polymer ?
#
loop_
_entity_poly.entity_id
_entity_poly.type
_entity_poly.pdbx_seq_one_letter_code
_entity_poly.pdbx_strand_id
1 'polypeptide(L)'
;DSISLVQSYFYLTGFAGKELSEDAFATMDTYFNKLRESGKKAVLRFAYETAFMGRAGTGPTLEDVLRHMEQLKPFLAQNTDVIQVVQAGFIGAWGEWHSSFHGLEKTNDSKRTILEKIVWMTPKNRMVQVRVPEYKNLINKEDQSYNRISFHDDFIVIKPHQWDGGMHE
;
A
#
# COMPACT_ATOMS: atom_id res chain seq x y z
N ASP A 1 -24.58 8.78 11.50
CA ASP A 1 -23.65 7.71 11.20
C ASP A 1 -22.23 8.16 11.52
N SER A 2 -21.52 7.51 12.43
CA SER A 2 -20.24 7.96 12.97
C SER A 2 -19.01 7.43 12.18
N ILE A 3 -19.21 6.68 11.09
CA ILE A 3 -18.12 6.14 10.28
C ILE A 3 -17.52 7.25 9.42
N SER A 4 -16.24 7.56 9.66
CA SER A 4 -15.50 8.60 8.93
C SER A 4 -14.36 8.04 8.06
N LEU A 5 -13.91 6.79 8.32
CA LEU A 5 -12.83 6.12 7.61
C LEU A 5 -13.34 4.84 6.94
N VAL A 6 -12.81 4.57 5.75
CA VAL A 6 -13.12 3.36 4.96
C VAL A 6 -11.82 2.71 4.54
N GLN A 7 -11.64 1.42 4.88
CA GLN A 7 -10.55 0.62 4.34
C GLN A 7 -10.78 0.44 2.84
N SER A 8 -9.85 0.90 2.04
CA SER A 8 -9.99 0.99 0.59
C SER A 8 -8.85 0.24 -0.09
N TYR A 9 -9.18 -0.86 -0.77
CA TYR A 9 -8.23 -1.65 -1.55
C TYR A 9 -8.41 -1.37 -3.03
N PHE A 10 -7.31 -1.06 -3.74
CA PHE A 10 -7.26 -1.11 -5.18
C PHE A 10 -6.36 -2.25 -5.64
N TYR A 11 -6.97 -3.25 -6.26
CA TYR A 11 -6.25 -4.36 -6.85
C TYR A 11 -5.84 -4.02 -8.28
N LEU A 12 -4.54 -3.92 -8.51
CA LEU A 12 -3.92 -3.64 -9.80
C LEU A 12 -3.68 -4.94 -10.60
N THR A 13 -4.51 -5.94 -10.35
CA THR A 13 -4.46 -7.24 -11.02
C THR A 13 -4.63 -7.04 -12.52
N GLY A 14 -3.76 -7.65 -13.31
CA GLY A 14 -3.79 -7.53 -14.77
C GLY A 14 -2.94 -6.38 -15.32
N PHE A 15 -2.29 -5.57 -14.46
CA PHE A 15 -1.35 -4.54 -14.91
C PHE A 15 0.13 -4.96 -14.77
N ALA A 16 0.43 -6.17 -14.32
CA ALA A 16 1.80 -6.72 -14.40
C ALA A 16 2.30 -6.67 -15.85
N GLY A 17 3.47 -6.08 -16.08
CA GLY A 17 4.06 -5.89 -17.41
C GLY A 17 3.45 -4.76 -18.25
N LYS A 18 2.51 -3.97 -17.71
CA LYS A 18 1.83 -2.86 -18.41
C LYS A 18 1.78 -1.63 -17.52
N GLU A 19 1.47 -0.49 -18.11
CA GLU A 19 1.08 0.71 -17.39
C GLU A 19 -0.37 0.62 -16.88
N LEU A 20 -0.66 1.38 -15.83
CA LEU A 20 -2.05 1.62 -15.41
C LEU A 20 -2.76 2.40 -16.49
N SER A 21 -3.96 1.96 -16.87
CA SER A 21 -4.77 2.59 -17.91
C SER A 21 -5.54 3.81 -17.40
N GLU A 22 -5.96 4.66 -18.32
CA GLU A 22 -6.86 5.78 -18.00
C GLU A 22 -8.16 5.30 -17.36
N ASP A 23 -8.71 4.16 -17.79
CA ASP A 23 -9.91 3.56 -17.20
C ASP A 23 -9.68 3.13 -15.74
N ALA A 24 -8.47 2.65 -15.38
CA ALA A 24 -8.13 2.33 -14.01
C ALA A 24 -8.15 3.61 -13.14
N PHE A 25 -7.58 4.70 -13.62
CA PHE A 25 -7.62 5.99 -12.91
C PHE A 25 -9.04 6.55 -12.82
N ALA A 26 -9.84 6.46 -13.88
CA ALA A 26 -11.24 6.90 -13.89
C ALA A 26 -12.08 6.10 -12.86
N THR A 27 -11.81 4.80 -12.72
CA THR A 27 -12.48 3.95 -11.74
C THR A 27 -12.11 4.36 -10.30
N MET A 28 -10.83 4.60 -10.03
CA MET A 28 -10.36 5.09 -8.73
C MET A 28 -10.91 6.48 -8.41
N ASP A 29 -10.97 7.37 -9.39
CA ASP A 29 -11.51 8.72 -9.22
C ASP A 29 -13.00 8.69 -8.90
N THR A 30 -13.77 7.84 -9.57
CA THR A 30 -15.18 7.61 -9.26
C THR A 30 -15.37 7.16 -7.82
N TYR A 31 -14.52 6.27 -7.31
CA TYR A 31 -14.54 5.83 -5.92
C TYR A 31 -14.20 6.98 -4.95
N PHE A 32 -13.17 7.75 -5.21
CA PHE A 32 -12.78 8.89 -4.37
C PHE A 32 -13.86 9.98 -4.36
N ASN A 33 -14.54 10.21 -5.48
CA ASN A 33 -15.67 11.15 -5.52
C ASN A 33 -16.82 10.68 -4.61
N LYS A 34 -17.13 9.40 -4.57
CA LYS A 34 -18.12 8.85 -3.63
C LYS A 34 -17.71 9.01 -2.16
N LEU A 35 -16.43 8.85 -1.82
CA LEU A 35 -15.94 9.14 -0.48
C LEU A 35 -16.11 10.62 -0.13
N ARG A 36 -15.79 11.50 -1.06
CA ARG A 36 -15.90 12.96 -0.91
C ARG A 36 -17.34 13.38 -0.66
N GLU A 37 -18.28 12.89 -1.48
CA GLU A 37 -19.73 13.12 -1.34
C GLU A 37 -20.27 12.60 -0.01
N SER A 38 -19.74 11.50 0.51
CA SER A 38 -20.18 10.91 1.79
C SER A 38 -19.44 11.45 3.02
N GLY A 39 -18.50 12.40 2.85
CA GLY A 39 -17.70 12.96 3.93
C GLY A 39 -16.73 11.97 4.56
N LYS A 40 -16.32 10.92 3.83
CA LYS A 40 -15.45 9.85 4.32
C LYS A 40 -14.06 9.96 3.72
N LYS A 41 -13.07 9.32 4.39
CA LYS A 41 -11.69 9.23 3.89
C LYS A 41 -11.21 7.78 3.82
N ALA A 42 -10.31 7.53 2.89
CA ALA A 42 -9.71 6.24 2.67
C ALA A 42 -8.54 5.97 3.62
N VAL A 43 -8.52 4.78 4.20
CA VAL A 43 -7.31 4.06 4.60
C VAL A 43 -6.94 3.24 3.37
N LEU A 44 -5.97 3.70 2.60
CA LEU A 44 -5.74 3.26 1.23
C LEU A 44 -4.66 2.20 1.13
N ARG A 45 -4.92 1.10 0.43
CA ARG A 45 -3.92 0.07 0.11
C ARG A 45 -4.02 -0.34 -1.36
N PHE A 46 -2.88 -0.42 -2.04
CA PHE A 46 -2.77 -1.04 -3.36
C PHE A 46 -2.23 -2.46 -3.25
N ALA A 47 -2.72 -3.36 -4.05
CA ALA A 47 -2.25 -4.74 -4.13
C ALA A 47 -2.41 -5.27 -5.56
N TYR A 48 -1.76 -6.41 -5.84
CA TYR A 48 -1.90 -7.11 -7.13
C TYR A 48 -2.45 -8.52 -6.94
N GLU A 49 -2.05 -9.17 -5.87
CA GLU A 49 -2.28 -10.58 -5.62
C GLU A 49 -3.41 -10.75 -4.61
N THR A 50 -4.41 -11.55 -5.00
CA THR A 50 -5.65 -11.74 -4.22
C THR A 50 -5.69 -13.05 -3.45
N ALA A 51 -4.58 -13.82 -3.44
CA ALA A 51 -4.49 -15.11 -2.79
C ALA A 51 -3.06 -15.41 -2.35
N PHE A 52 -2.92 -16.34 -1.40
CA PHE A 52 -1.62 -16.92 -1.06
C PHE A 52 -0.93 -17.52 -2.28
N MET A 53 0.41 -17.42 -2.32
CA MET A 53 1.27 -18.05 -3.32
C MET A 53 1.10 -17.53 -4.75
N GLY A 54 0.64 -16.32 -4.95
CA GLY A 54 0.54 -15.67 -6.27
C GLY A 54 0.19 -16.65 -7.40
N ARG A 55 -0.74 -16.35 -8.23
CA ARG A 55 -0.98 -17.18 -9.40
C ARG A 55 0.08 -16.88 -10.46
N ALA A 56 0.55 -17.89 -11.17
CA ALA A 56 1.48 -17.71 -12.27
C ALA A 56 1.02 -16.59 -13.20
N GLY A 57 1.89 -15.60 -13.44
CA GLY A 57 1.61 -14.46 -14.31
C GLY A 57 0.76 -13.34 -13.72
N THR A 58 0.42 -13.36 -12.43
CA THR A 58 -0.41 -12.31 -11.81
C THR A 58 0.36 -11.35 -10.91
N GLY A 59 1.55 -11.72 -10.45
CA GLY A 59 2.40 -10.87 -9.60
C GLY A 59 3.24 -9.88 -10.40
N PRO A 60 3.47 -8.67 -9.88
CA PRO A 60 4.31 -7.67 -10.51
C PRO A 60 5.79 -7.96 -10.29
N THR A 61 6.62 -7.50 -11.21
CA THR A 61 8.06 -7.33 -10.98
C THR A 61 8.31 -6.06 -10.15
N LEU A 62 9.54 -5.91 -9.64
CA LEU A 62 9.94 -4.65 -8.97
C LEU A 62 9.76 -3.44 -9.90
N GLU A 63 10.14 -3.59 -11.18
CA GLU A 63 10.01 -2.53 -12.19
C GLU A 63 8.54 -2.13 -12.40
N ASP A 64 7.63 -3.09 -12.47
CA ASP A 64 6.19 -2.82 -12.58
C ASP A 64 5.69 -1.99 -11.40
N VAL A 65 6.05 -2.39 -10.18
CA VAL A 65 5.64 -1.69 -8.96
C VAL A 65 6.13 -0.25 -8.96
N LEU A 66 7.41 -0.03 -9.28
CA LEU A 66 7.99 1.31 -9.30
C LEU A 66 7.36 2.18 -10.39
N ARG A 67 7.10 1.64 -11.58
CA ARG A 67 6.43 2.35 -12.68
C ARG A 67 5.01 2.75 -12.31
N HIS A 68 4.23 1.86 -11.70
CA HIS A 68 2.88 2.20 -11.26
C HIS A 68 2.87 3.27 -10.17
N MET A 69 3.84 3.27 -9.27
CA MET A 69 3.98 4.34 -8.26
C MET A 69 4.29 5.70 -8.88
N GLU A 70 5.05 5.75 -9.99
CA GLU A 70 5.24 7.00 -10.74
C GLU A 70 3.91 7.54 -11.28
N GLN A 71 3.07 6.66 -11.83
CA GLN A 71 1.75 7.03 -12.34
C GLN A 71 0.79 7.43 -11.21
N LEU A 72 0.85 6.75 -10.06
CA LEU A 72 -0.04 7.00 -8.92
C LEU A 72 0.28 8.31 -8.19
N LYS A 73 1.53 8.76 -8.17
CA LYS A 73 1.93 9.96 -7.41
C LYS A 73 1.11 11.20 -7.72
N PRO A 74 0.99 11.66 -8.98
CA PRO A 74 0.18 12.84 -9.29
C PRO A 74 -1.29 12.63 -8.97
N PHE A 75 -1.82 11.42 -9.16
CA PHE A 75 -3.19 11.07 -8.85
C PHE A 75 -3.48 11.15 -7.34
N LEU A 76 -2.60 10.62 -6.48
CA LEU A 76 -2.74 10.72 -5.04
C LEU A 76 -2.61 12.18 -4.55
N ALA A 77 -1.73 12.97 -5.16
CA ALA A 77 -1.59 14.39 -4.83
C ALA A 77 -2.89 15.17 -5.10
N GLN A 78 -3.59 14.87 -6.19
CA GLN A 78 -4.88 15.50 -6.54
C GLN A 78 -6.03 15.08 -5.60
N ASN A 79 -5.93 13.92 -4.96
CA ASN A 79 -6.96 13.32 -4.13
C ASN A 79 -6.60 13.31 -2.62
N THR A 80 -5.68 14.17 -2.20
CA THR A 80 -5.19 14.24 -0.81
C THR A 80 -6.32 14.47 0.21
N ASP A 81 -7.37 15.17 -0.17
CA ASP A 81 -8.52 15.50 0.67
C ASP A 81 -9.29 14.26 1.16
N VAL A 82 -9.35 13.21 0.35
CA VAL A 82 -10.05 11.95 0.68
C VAL A 82 -9.13 10.83 1.12
N ILE A 83 -7.81 11.05 1.17
CA ILE A 83 -6.84 10.07 1.67
C ILE A 83 -6.47 10.42 3.10
N GLN A 84 -6.71 9.52 4.05
CA GLN A 84 -6.26 9.69 5.43
C GLN A 84 -4.84 9.16 5.62
N VAL A 85 -4.56 7.98 5.12
CA VAL A 85 -3.29 7.28 5.27
C VAL A 85 -3.11 6.30 4.11
N VAL A 86 -1.86 6.02 3.74
CA VAL A 86 -1.52 4.99 2.76
C VAL A 86 -0.86 3.83 3.49
N GLN A 87 -1.45 2.64 3.42
CA GLN A 87 -0.82 1.43 3.92
C GLN A 87 0.18 0.91 2.90
N ALA A 88 1.32 0.42 3.38
CA ALA A 88 2.38 -0.16 2.56
C ALA A 88 1.91 -1.51 1.98
N GLY A 89 1.27 -1.45 0.82
CA GLY A 89 0.80 -2.57 0.05
C GLY A 89 1.81 -3.03 -1.01
N PHE A 90 1.31 -3.30 -2.22
CA PHE A 90 2.03 -3.69 -3.44
C PHE A 90 2.69 -5.07 -3.41
N ILE A 91 3.25 -5.51 -2.31
CA ILE A 91 4.02 -6.76 -2.23
C ILE A 91 3.12 -7.90 -1.76
N GLY A 92 3.01 -8.94 -2.58
CA GLY A 92 2.47 -10.24 -2.22
C GLY A 92 0.97 -10.28 -2.00
N ALA A 93 0.52 -11.35 -1.35
CA ALA A 93 -0.91 -11.58 -1.09
C ALA A 93 -1.53 -10.38 -0.36
N TRP A 94 -2.57 -9.83 -0.94
CA TRP A 94 -3.32 -8.66 -0.44
C TRP A 94 -2.45 -7.42 -0.12
N GLY A 95 -1.21 -7.38 -0.65
CA GLY A 95 -0.25 -6.34 -0.29
C GLY A 95 0.29 -6.45 1.14
N GLU A 96 0.34 -7.65 1.71
CA GLU A 96 0.74 -7.88 3.11
C GLU A 96 2.22 -8.28 3.28
N TRP A 97 3.01 -8.17 2.24
CA TRP A 97 4.46 -8.40 2.24
C TRP A 97 4.86 -9.85 2.50
N HIS A 98 4.06 -10.79 2.03
CA HIS A 98 4.36 -12.22 2.01
C HIS A 98 3.83 -12.88 0.75
N SER A 99 4.34 -14.04 0.43
CA SER A 99 3.84 -14.91 -0.65
C SER A 99 3.77 -14.22 -2.03
N SER A 100 4.68 -13.29 -2.34
CA SER A 100 4.68 -12.64 -3.64
C SER A 100 5.20 -13.59 -4.73
N PHE A 101 4.63 -13.50 -5.92
CA PHE A 101 4.99 -14.35 -7.05
C PHE A 101 6.48 -14.20 -7.43
N HIS A 102 7.00 -12.99 -7.45
CA HIS A 102 8.41 -12.71 -7.77
C HIS A 102 9.32 -12.59 -6.54
N GLY A 103 8.84 -12.92 -5.33
CA GLY A 103 9.65 -12.91 -4.12
C GLY A 103 10.14 -11.52 -3.71
N LEU A 104 9.35 -10.47 -3.95
CA LEU A 104 9.72 -9.09 -3.64
C LEU A 104 9.94 -8.86 -2.14
N GLU A 105 9.32 -9.68 -1.29
CA GLU A 105 9.49 -9.65 0.17
C GLU A 105 10.76 -10.35 0.66
N LYS A 106 11.46 -11.10 -0.19
CA LYS A 106 12.57 -11.96 0.23
C LYS A 106 13.87 -11.21 0.52
N THR A 107 14.05 -10.02 -0.04
CA THR A 107 15.24 -9.22 0.18
C THR A 107 14.93 -7.89 0.85
N ASN A 108 15.83 -7.44 1.73
CA ASN A 108 15.68 -6.12 2.35
C ASN A 108 15.83 -4.98 1.34
N ASP A 109 16.59 -5.18 0.27
CA ASP A 109 16.79 -4.16 -0.76
C ASP A 109 15.52 -3.89 -1.55
N SER A 110 14.80 -4.93 -2.02
CA SER A 110 13.52 -4.74 -2.70
C SER A 110 12.46 -4.14 -1.77
N LYS A 111 12.38 -4.62 -0.53
CA LYS A 111 11.46 -4.06 0.49
C LYS A 111 11.75 -2.58 0.77
N ARG A 112 13.03 -2.22 0.96
CA ARG A 112 13.46 -0.84 1.17
C ARG A 112 13.09 0.03 -0.02
N THR A 113 13.48 -0.37 -1.22
CA THR A 113 13.20 0.37 -2.46
C THR A 113 11.71 0.64 -2.62
N ILE A 114 10.88 -0.36 -2.38
CA ILE A 114 9.42 -0.22 -2.47
C ILE A 114 8.89 0.70 -1.38
N LEU A 115 9.34 0.54 -0.13
CA LEU A 115 8.88 1.39 0.99
C LEU A 115 9.26 2.86 0.79
N GLU A 116 10.49 3.14 0.39
CA GLU A 116 10.94 4.50 0.04
C GLU A 116 10.07 5.11 -1.06
N LYS A 117 9.74 4.30 -2.08
CA LYS A 117 8.91 4.76 -3.18
C LYS A 117 7.44 4.97 -2.75
N ILE A 118 6.90 4.17 -1.84
CA ILE A 118 5.57 4.39 -1.24
C ILE A 118 5.55 5.74 -0.50
N VAL A 119 6.56 6.02 0.33
CA VAL A 119 6.65 7.30 1.04
C VAL A 119 6.78 8.48 0.06
N TRP A 120 7.57 8.30 -1.00
CA TRP A 120 7.75 9.31 -2.05
C TRP A 120 6.46 9.60 -2.84
N MET A 121 5.65 8.59 -3.15
CA MET A 121 4.39 8.80 -3.89
C MET A 121 3.26 9.33 -3.02
N THR A 122 3.31 9.08 -1.70
CA THR A 122 2.29 9.50 -0.75
C THR A 122 2.37 11.02 -0.53
N PRO A 123 1.25 11.75 -0.56
CA PRO A 123 1.23 13.19 -0.29
C PRO A 123 1.97 13.53 1.00
N LYS A 124 2.79 14.60 0.99
CA LYS A 124 3.72 14.96 2.08
C LYS A 124 3.06 15.13 3.46
N ASN A 125 1.79 15.50 3.48
CA ASN A 125 0.99 15.68 4.70
C ASN A 125 0.18 14.43 5.08
N ARG A 126 0.53 13.27 4.55
CA ARG A 126 -0.08 11.98 4.89
C ARG A 126 0.97 11.00 5.37
N MET A 127 0.56 10.13 6.28
CA MET A 127 1.40 9.06 6.83
C MET A 127 1.33 7.84 5.92
N VAL A 128 2.38 7.02 6.03
CA VAL A 128 2.43 5.65 5.51
C VAL A 128 2.37 4.70 6.69
N GLN A 129 1.65 3.58 6.58
CA GLN A 129 1.60 2.55 7.60
C GLN A 129 2.24 1.26 7.09
N VAL A 130 3.10 0.66 7.89
CA VAL A 130 3.65 -0.68 7.66
C VAL A 130 3.01 -1.66 8.65
N ARG A 131 2.85 -2.92 8.22
CA ARG A 131 2.24 -3.96 9.04
C ARG A 131 3.20 -4.51 10.10
N VAL A 132 4.47 -4.59 9.77
CA VAL A 132 5.53 -5.15 10.63
C VAL A 132 6.48 -4.03 11.04
N PRO A 133 6.71 -3.80 12.34
CA PRO A 133 7.57 -2.72 12.82
C PRO A 133 8.98 -2.74 12.23
N GLU A 134 9.55 -3.93 11.99
CA GLU A 134 10.87 -4.11 11.41
C GLU A 134 10.99 -3.49 10.01
N TYR A 135 9.89 -3.38 9.24
CA TYR A 135 9.91 -2.75 7.93
C TYR A 135 10.24 -1.26 8.01
N LYS A 136 9.81 -0.57 9.07
CA LYS A 136 10.19 0.82 9.29
C LYS A 136 11.71 0.97 9.44
N ASN A 137 12.39 -0.01 10.05
CA ASN A 137 13.83 0.00 10.25
C ASN A 137 14.65 -0.21 8.95
N LEU A 138 13.99 -0.49 7.82
CA LEU A 138 14.64 -0.50 6.51
C LEU A 138 15.01 0.93 6.05
N ILE A 139 14.34 1.95 6.59
CA ILE A 139 14.59 3.36 6.29
C ILE A 139 15.56 3.93 7.32
N ASN A 140 16.49 4.77 6.87
CA ASN A 140 17.41 5.45 7.78
C ASN A 140 16.61 6.35 8.74
N LYS A 141 16.91 6.23 10.05
CA LYS A 141 16.23 7.01 11.10
C LYS A 141 16.46 8.53 10.99
N GLU A 142 17.54 8.93 10.35
CA GLU A 142 17.85 10.34 10.09
C GLU A 142 17.14 10.90 8.86
N ASP A 143 16.56 10.04 8.03
CA ASP A 143 15.74 10.47 6.90
C ASP A 143 14.38 10.98 7.40
N GLN A 144 13.96 12.12 6.86
CA GLN A 144 12.63 12.69 7.17
C GLN A 144 11.48 11.72 6.85
N SER A 145 11.67 10.83 5.88
CA SER A 145 10.71 9.77 5.53
C SER A 145 10.42 8.84 6.69
N TYR A 146 11.40 8.57 7.57
CA TYR A 146 11.22 7.71 8.74
C TYR A 146 10.09 8.18 9.64
N ASN A 147 9.98 9.49 9.85
CA ASN A 147 8.95 10.08 10.72
C ASN A 147 7.55 10.05 10.10
N ARG A 148 7.44 9.75 8.82
CA ARG A 148 6.16 9.58 8.12
C ARG A 148 5.65 8.15 8.11
N ILE A 149 6.38 7.21 8.72
CA ILE A 149 6.02 5.80 8.77
C ILE A 149 5.49 5.47 10.16
N SER A 150 4.26 5.01 10.22
CA SER A 150 3.56 4.46 11.38
C SER A 150 3.19 2.99 11.14
N PHE A 151 2.35 2.43 11.99
CA PHE A 151 2.02 1.00 11.97
C PHE A 151 0.52 0.79 11.83
N HIS A 152 0.14 -0.36 11.28
CA HIS A 152 -1.20 -0.90 11.34
C HIS A 152 -1.16 -2.37 11.74
N ASP A 153 -2.27 -2.85 12.28
CA ASP A 153 -2.51 -4.26 12.56
C ASP A 153 -3.88 -4.63 11.99
N ASP A 154 -3.94 -5.73 11.28
CA ASP A 154 -5.18 -6.24 10.70
C ASP A 154 -5.95 -7.12 11.71
N PHE A 155 -5.38 -7.37 12.89
CA PHE A 155 -5.89 -8.29 13.92
C PHE A 155 -6.12 -7.63 15.27
N ILE A 156 -6.65 -6.43 15.31
CA ILE A 156 -7.05 -5.77 16.55
C ILE A 156 -8.03 -6.66 17.33
N VAL A 157 -7.76 -6.85 18.64
CA VAL A 157 -8.53 -7.62 19.61
C VAL A 157 -8.53 -9.15 19.41
N ILE A 158 -7.68 -9.69 18.58
CA ILE A 158 -7.44 -11.13 18.47
C ILE A 158 -6.22 -11.49 19.32
N LYS A 159 -6.17 -12.72 19.87
CA LYS A 159 -4.97 -13.20 20.57
C LYS A 159 -3.78 -13.12 19.62
N PRO A 160 -2.59 -12.73 20.15
CA PRO A 160 -1.36 -12.72 19.38
C PRO A 160 -1.17 -14.02 18.62
N HIS A 161 -0.86 -13.92 17.34
CA HIS A 161 -0.56 -15.07 16.49
C HIS A 161 0.80 -14.85 15.82
N GLN A 162 1.60 -15.90 15.71
CA GLN A 162 2.95 -15.84 15.13
C GLN A 162 2.99 -15.26 13.69
N TRP A 163 1.85 -15.18 13.02
CA TRP A 163 1.68 -14.64 11.65
C TRP A 163 1.37 -13.14 11.62
N ASP A 164 1.09 -12.53 12.77
CA ASP A 164 0.61 -11.15 12.85
C ASP A 164 1.74 -10.12 12.86
N GLY A 165 2.90 -10.52 12.39
CA GLY A 165 4.01 -9.60 12.14
C GLY A 165 4.69 -9.03 13.39
N GLY A 166 4.53 -9.65 14.55
CA GLY A 166 5.25 -9.24 15.76
C GLY A 166 4.74 -7.96 16.42
N MET A 167 3.51 -7.55 16.15
CA MET A 167 2.87 -6.38 16.77
C MET A 167 2.39 -6.63 18.21
N HIS A 168 2.84 -7.71 18.85
CA HIS A 168 2.28 -8.21 20.10
C HIS A 168 3.21 -8.06 21.31
N GLU A 169 4.31 -7.34 21.15
CA GLU A 169 5.24 -7.07 22.25
C GLU A 169 5.30 -5.60 22.64
#